data_0e574d17b6057578b6de0ba6692ef39d
#
_entry.id   0e574d17b6057578b6de0ba6692ef39d
#
_cell.length_a   1.000
_cell.length_b   1.000
_cell.length_c   1.000
_cell.angle_alpha   90.00
_cell.angle_beta   90.00
_cell.angle_gamma   90.00
#
_symmetry.space_group_name_H-M   'P 1'
#
loop_
_entity.id
_entity.type
_entity.pdbx_description
1 polymer ?
#
loop_
_entity_poly.entity_id
_entity_poly.type
_entity_poly.pdbx_seq_one_letter_code
_entity_poly.pdbx_strand_id
1 'polypeptide(L)'
;LFEPFFTTKQRGRGTGLGLAQVYGIVKQHAGEIMVHSSPGQGARITIYLPAVAMSADTVVESATAAPTGAGATILLVEDNPLLLDAMSDILAMLDYTVVSAANGKEALAVLEQGADGIALVLTDLIMPQMSGDALLANMRERGLPTPVVILSGHPLEGELDALKQHGLAGWMLKPPNIQELAQVLAQAISK
;
A
#
# COMPACT_ATOMS: atom_id res chain seq x y z
N LEU A 1 8.26 30.66 -4.97
CA LEU A 1 8.74 29.51 -4.19
C LEU A 1 8.06 28.21 -4.63
N PHE A 2 6.81 28.30 -5.10
CA PHE A 2 6.00 27.14 -5.54
C PHE A 2 6.00 26.94 -7.06
N GLU A 3 6.81 27.66 -7.80
CA GLU A 3 6.95 27.49 -9.24
C GLU A 3 7.78 26.22 -9.53
N PRO A 4 7.35 25.37 -10.47
CA PRO A 4 8.12 24.21 -10.89
C PRO A 4 9.54 24.62 -11.32
N PHE A 5 10.53 23.82 -10.93
CA PHE A 5 11.95 24.03 -11.21
C PHE A 5 12.61 25.20 -10.50
N PHE A 6 11.90 25.94 -9.63
CA PHE A 6 12.52 26.99 -8.83
C PHE A 6 13.44 26.39 -7.78
N THR A 7 14.73 26.72 -7.83
CA THR A 7 15.73 26.28 -6.84
C THR A 7 16.86 27.31 -6.72
N THR A 8 17.31 27.54 -5.49
CA THR A 8 18.52 28.34 -5.19
C THR A 8 19.77 27.46 -5.03
N LYS A 9 19.63 26.12 -5.15
CA LYS A 9 20.74 25.17 -5.06
C LYS A 9 21.48 25.06 -6.39
N GLN A 10 22.78 24.71 -6.33
CA GLN A 10 23.58 24.46 -7.54
C GLN A 10 22.98 23.31 -8.37
N ARG A 11 23.15 23.39 -9.71
CA ARG A 11 22.70 22.38 -10.67
C ARG A 11 23.10 20.97 -10.21
N GLY A 12 22.10 20.08 -10.12
CA GLY A 12 22.28 18.68 -9.71
C GLY A 12 22.01 18.38 -8.21
N ARG A 13 21.75 19.39 -7.36
CA ARG A 13 21.45 19.20 -5.92
C ARG A 13 19.98 19.43 -5.52
N GLY A 14 19.09 19.53 -6.49
CA GLY A 14 17.64 19.66 -6.24
C GLY A 14 16.90 19.89 -7.54
N THR A 15 15.78 19.25 -7.73
CA THR A 15 14.95 19.34 -8.96
C THR A 15 14.04 20.58 -8.98
N GLY A 16 13.85 21.26 -7.84
CA GLY A 16 12.90 22.36 -7.70
C GLY A 16 11.43 21.95 -7.84
N LEU A 17 11.13 20.64 -7.83
CA LEU A 17 9.77 20.13 -8.03
C LEU A 17 9.02 19.87 -6.72
N GLY A 18 9.71 19.60 -5.60
CA GLY A 18 9.08 19.14 -4.37
C GLY A 18 8.03 20.09 -3.80
N LEU A 19 8.34 21.39 -3.67
CA LEU A 19 7.38 22.37 -3.17
C LEU A 19 6.25 22.67 -4.15
N ALA A 20 6.50 22.59 -5.46
CA ALA A 20 5.47 22.71 -6.48
C ALA A 20 4.46 21.56 -6.41
N GLN A 21 4.94 20.33 -6.19
CA GLN A 21 4.09 19.16 -5.99
C GLN A 21 3.24 19.29 -4.71
N VAL A 22 3.86 19.65 -3.58
CA VAL A 22 3.13 19.88 -2.32
C VAL A 22 2.04 20.94 -2.51
N TYR A 23 2.36 22.07 -3.17
CA TYR A 23 1.38 23.11 -3.48
C TYR A 23 0.21 22.56 -4.31
N GLY A 24 0.50 21.81 -5.37
CA GLY A 24 -0.51 21.18 -6.22
C GLY A 24 -1.45 20.27 -5.43
N ILE A 25 -0.89 19.39 -4.59
CA ILE A 25 -1.66 18.46 -3.74
C ILE A 25 -2.56 19.23 -2.76
N VAL A 26 -2.01 20.24 -2.06
CA VAL A 26 -2.79 21.05 -1.11
C VAL A 26 -3.95 21.75 -1.82
N LYS A 27 -3.72 22.32 -3.01
CA LYS A 27 -4.75 23.00 -3.80
C LYS A 27 -5.82 22.03 -4.35
N GLN A 28 -5.46 20.81 -4.73
CA GLN A 28 -6.43 19.77 -5.13
C GLN A 28 -7.38 19.42 -3.99
N HIS A 29 -6.92 19.55 -2.74
CA HIS A 29 -7.75 19.33 -1.55
C HIS A 29 -8.43 20.61 -1.03
N ALA A 30 -8.55 21.66 -1.88
CA ALA A 30 -9.09 22.96 -1.53
C ALA A 30 -8.42 23.60 -0.29
N GLY A 31 -7.15 23.25 -0.04
CA GLY A 31 -6.38 23.73 1.10
C GLY A 31 -5.55 24.98 0.80
N GLU A 32 -4.93 25.50 1.86
CA GLU A 32 -3.97 26.60 1.80
C GLU A 32 -2.62 26.19 2.39
N ILE A 33 -1.53 26.72 1.83
CA ILE A 33 -0.17 26.50 2.32
C ILE A 33 0.51 27.85 2.54
N MET A 34 1.11 28.01 3.70
CA MET A 34 1.87 29.20 4.09
C MET A 34 3.30 28.81 4.44
N VAL A 35 4.25 29.63 4.02
CA VAL A 35 5.69 29.44 4.32
C VAL A 35 6.24 30.66 5.00
N HIS A 36 6.86 30.49 6.16
CA HIS A 36 7.64 31.48 6.86
C HIS A 36 9.08 30.99 6.98
N SER A 37 10.03 31.74 6.45
CA SER A 37 11.44 31.35 6.48
C SER A 37 12.30 32.59 6.64
N SER A 38 13.34 32.48 7.48
CA SER A 38 14.37 33.50 7.66
C SER A 38 15.76 32.85 7.62
N PRO A 39 16.75 33.50 7.01
CA PRO A 39 18.10 32.96 6.96
C PRO A 39 18.64 32.67 8.36
N GLY A 40 19.17 31.46 8.55
CA GLY A 40 19.70 30.96 9.83
C GLY A 40 18.65 30.58 10.89
N GLN A 41 17.36 30.77 10.65
CA GLN A 41 16.28 30.42 11.58
C GLN A 41 15.41 29.26 11.09
N GLY A 42 15.73 28.68 9.93
CA GLY A 42 14.97 27.60 9.34
C GLY A 42 13.71 28.03 8.60
N ALA A 43 12.81 27.10 8.34
CA ALA A 43 11.55 27.35 7.65
C ALA A 43 10.38 26.66 8.40
N ARG A 44 9.24 27.36 8.49
CA ARG A 44 7.98 26.83 8.98
C ARG A 44 7.00 26.76 7.80
N ILE A 45 6.47 25.57 7.55
CA ILE A 45 5.44 25.34 6.54
C ILE A 45 4.16 24.99 7.30
N THR A 46 3.08 25.73 7.01
CA THR A 46 1.75 25.50 7.61
C THR A 46 0.78 25.18 6.49
N ILE A 47 0.04 24.08 6.64
CA ILE A 47 -0.96 23.64 5.68
C ILE A 47 -2.32 23.68 6.37
N TYR A 48 -3.30 24.32 5.74
CA TYR A 48 -4.70 24.32 6.15
C TYR A 48 -5.49 23.48 5.16
N LEU A 49 -6.21 22.50 5.66
CA LEU A 49 -7.13 21.69 4.87
C LEU A 49 -8.55 21.94 5.38
N PRO A 50 -9.56 22.04 4.47
CA PRO A 50 -10.94 22.13 4.91
C PRO A 50 -11.31 20.90 5.73
N ALA A 51 -11.88 21.11 6.92
CA ALA A 51 -12.46 20.01 7.66
C ALA A 51 -13.70 19.52 6.91
N VAL A 52 -13.75 18.24 6.61
CA VAL A 52 -14.98 17.61 6.14
C VAL A 52 -15.90 17.57 7.35
N ALA A 53 -17.00 18.33 7.32
CA ALA A 53 -18.06 18.18 8.29
C ALA A 53 -18.61 16.76 8.12
N MET A 54 -18.28 15.86 9.03
CA MET A 54 -19.04 14.63 9.17
C MET A 54 -20.46 15.06 9.52
N SER A 55 -21.37 14.97 8.56
CA SER A 55 -22.80 15.08 8.84
C SER A 55 -23.10 13.99 9.87
N ALA A 56 -23.57 14.38 11.05
CA ALA A 56 -24.00 13.44 12.09
C ALA A 56 -25.16 12.53 11.62
N ASP A 57 -25.68 12.79 10.45
CA ASP A 57 -26.73 12.02 9.76
C ASP A 57 -26.22 11.00 8.74
N THR A 58 -24.92 10.88 8.53
CA THR A 58 -24.43 9.59 8.07
C THR A 58 -24.52 8.68 9.30
N VAL A 59 -25.75 8.28 9.60
CA VAL A 59 -26.04 7.04 10.30
C VAL A 59 -25.02 6.07 9.73
N VAL A 60 -24.11 5.65 10.58
CA VAL A 60 -23.35 4.44 10.37
C VAL A 60 -24.43 3.39 10.12
N GLU A 61 -24.83 3.22 8.82
CA GLU A 61 -25.44 1.97 8.40
C GLU A 61 -24.50 0.94 8.97
N SER A 62 -25.00 0.23 9.93
CA SER A 62 -24.30 -0.74 10.77
C SER A 62 -22.94 -1.03 10.20
N ALA A 63 -21.90 -0.42 10.76
CA ALA A 63 -20.55 -0.91 10.53
C ALA A 63 -20.62 -2.37 11.01
N THR A 64 -20.96 -3.26 10.10
CA THR A 64 -20.55 -4.66 10.22
C THR A 64 -19.08 -4.53 10.52
N ALA A 65 -18.72 -4.88 11.77
CA ALA A 65 -17.34 -4.76 12.24
C ALA A 65 -16.45 -5.24 11.11
N ALA A 66 -15.45 -4.43 10.74
CA ALA A 66 -14.56 -4.81 9.65
C ALA A 66 -14.14 -6.26 9.90
N PRO A 67 -14.23 -7.13 8.90
CA PRO A 67 -13.91 -8.53 9.11
C PRO A 67 -12.51 -8.61 9.71
N THR A 68 -12.36 -9.31 10.82
CA THR A 68 -11.09 -9.54 11.49
C THR A 68 -10.44 -10.81 10.97
N GLY A 69 -9.12 -10.88 11.01
CA GLY A 69 -8.35 -12.01 10.52
C GLY A 69 -8.49 -13.29 11.36
N ALA A 70 -9.08 -13.20 12.55
CA ALA A 70 -9.23 -14.31 13.50
C ALA A 70 -7.93 -15.11 13.73
N GLY A 71 -6.80 -14.42 13.75
CA GLY A 71 -5.47 -15.01 13.94
C GLY A 71 -4.89 -15.70 12.69
N ALA A 72 -5.54 -15.60 11.52
CA ALA A 72 -5.01 -16.17 10.29
C ALA A 72 -3.66 -15.55 9.91
N THR A 73 -2.77 -16.36 9.35
CA THR A 73 -1.41 -15.92 8.99
C THR A 73 -1.36 -15.41 7.56
N ILE A 74 -0.86 -14.19 7.39
CA ILE A 74 -0.59 -13.56 6.10
C ILE A 74 0.91 -13.51 5.84
N LEU A 75 1.34 -13.98 4.67
CA LEU A 75 2.68 -13.72 4.15
C LEU A 75 2.68 -12.36 3.46
N LEU A 76 3.29 -11.36 4.10
CA LEU A 76 3.45 -10.01 3.57
C LEU A 76 4.77 -9.89 2.83
N VAL A 77 4.72 -9.46 1.56
CA VAL A 77 5.89 -9.34 0.69
C VAL A 77 6.03 -7.90 0.22
N GLU A 78 7.07 -7.22 0.69
CA GLU A 78 7.34 -5.79 0.42
C GLU A 78 8.84 -5.54 0.55
N ASP A 79 9.47 -4.90 -0.42
CA ASP A 79 10.91 -4.65 -0.45
C ASP A 79 11.33 -3.39 0.34
N ASN A 80 10.39 -2.50 0.60
CA ASN A 80 10.63 -1.32 1.43
C ASN A 80 10.38 -1.64 2.92
N PRO A 81 11.41 -1.62 3.79
CA PRO A 81 11.25 -2.01 5.19
C PRO A 81 10.28 -1.11 5.96
N LEU A 82 10.21 0.19 5.65
CA LEU A 82 9.26 1.10 6.32
C LEU A 82 7.80 0.79 5.96
N LEU A 83 7.56 0.42 4.70
CA LEU A 83 6.21 0.02 4.26
C LEU A 83 5.85 -1.36 4.80
N LEU A 84 6.83 -2.27 4.87
CA LEU A 84 6.67 -3.60 5.48
C LEU A 84 6.24 -3.48 6.95
N ASP A 85 6.94 -2.66 7.74
CA ASP A 85 6.62 -2.42 9.15
C ASP A 85 5.23 -1.80 9.30
N ALA A 86 4.95 -0.72 8.56
CA ALA A 86 3.65 -0.04 8.63
C ALA A 86 2.47 -0.95 8.25
N MET A 87 2.64 -1.77 7.20
CA MET A 87 1.60 -2.71 6.78
C MET A 87 1.44 -3.86 7.78
N SER A 88 2.54 -4.32 8.39
CA SER A 88 2.49 -5.33 9.44
C SER A 88 1.68 -4.86 10.65
N ASP A 89 1.87 -3.60 11.06
CA ASP A 89 1.09 -2.99 12.14
C ASP A 89 -0.41 -2.93 11.80
N ILE A 90 -0.75 -2.54 10.56
CA ILE A 90 -2.14 -2.49 10.10
C ILE A 90 -2.77 -3.90 10.11
N LEU A 91 -2.05 -4.90 9.62
CA LEU A 91 -2.53 -6.29 9.61
C LEU A 91 -2.70 -6.85 11.03
N ALA A 92 -1.79 -6.52 11.94
CA ALA A 92 -1.91 -6.88 13.35
C ALA A 92 -3.13 -6.23 14.01
N MET A 93 -3.43 -4.96 13.70
CA MET A 93 -4.67 -4.28 14.16
C MET A 93 -5.94 -4.96 13.62
N LEU A 94 -5.86 -5.62 12.48
CA LEU A 94 -6.94 -6.42 11.89
C LEU A 94 -6.97 -7.87 12.39
N ASP A 95 -6.20 -8.20 13.42
CA ASP A 95 -6.12 -9.55 14.04
C ASP A 95 -5.57 -10.62 13.09
N TYR A 96 -4.59 -10.27 12.24
CA TYR A 96 -3.79 -11.20 11.45
C TYR A 96 -2.41 -11.43 12.07
N THR A 97 -1.89 -12.63 11.93
CA THR A 97 -0.47 -12.92 12.17
C THR A 97 0.32 -12.65 10.89
N VAL A 98 1.47 -11.99 11.00
CA VAL A 98 2.27 -11.62 9.83
C VAL A 98 3.57 -12.40 9.79
N VAL A 99 3.84 -13.02 8.65
CA VAL A 99 5.15 -13.51 8.23
C VAL A 99 5.62 -12.60 7.12
N SER A 100 6.85 -12.09 7.18
CA SER A 100 7.36 -11.11 6.22
C SER A 100 8.41 -11.70 5.29
N ALA A 101 8.46 -11.20 4.05
CA ALA A 101 9.51 -11.45 3.07
C ALA A 101 9.85 -10.16 2.32
N ALA A 102 11.14 -9.93 2.02
CA ALA A 102 11.59 -8.71 1.36
C ALA A 102 11.51 -8.77 -0.18
N ASN A 103 11.16 -9.90 -0.76
CA ASN A 103 11.00 -10.10 -2.21
C ASN A 103 10.29 -11.42 -2.50
N GLY A 104 9.87 -11.59 -3.77
CA GLY A 104 9.15 -12.80 -4.19
C GLY A 104 9.95 -14.11 -4.05
N LYS A 105 11.30 -14.07 -4.11
CA LYS A 105 12.12 -15.29 -3.92
C LYS A 105 12.10 -15.78 -2.48
N GLU A 106 12.23 -14.84 -1.53
CA GLU A 106 12.10 -15.15 -0.11
C GLU A 106 10.71 -15.67 0.22
N ALA A 107 9.67 -15.00 -0.31
CA ALA A 107 8.29 -15.42 -0.15
C ALA A 107 8.07 -16.87 -0.65
N LEU A 108 8.61 -17.19 -1.82
CA LEU A 108 8.50 -18.53 -2.38
C LEU A 108 9.21 -19.58 -1.52
N ALA A 109 10.40 -19.27 -0.99
CA ALA A 109 11.13 -20.14 -0.08
C ALA A 109 10.37 -20.38 1.24
N VAL A 110 9.71 -19.36 1.78
CA VAL A 110 8.83 -19.49 2.96
C VAL A 110 7.66 -20.44 2.67
N LEU A 111 7.00 -20.27 1.53
CA LEU A 111 5.88 -21.10 1.11
C LEU A 111 6.29 -22.56 0.89
N GLU A 112 7.48 -22.83 0.34
CA GLU A 112 7.99 -24.18 0.14
C GLU A 112 8.35 -24.92 1.44
N GLN A 113 8.72 -24.16 2.48
CA GLN A 113 9.07 -24.73 3.79
C GLN A 113 7.86 -25.04 4.67
N GLY A 114 6.68 -24.48 4.37
CA GLY A 114 5.48 -24.71 5.18
C GLY A 114 4.32 -23.81 4.81
N ALA A 115 3.75 -23.98 3.62
CA ALA A 115 2.58 -23.22 3.18
C ALA A 115 1.31 -23.49 4.00
N ASP A 116 1.23 -24.62 4.70
CA ASP A 116 0.00 -25.10 5.39
C ASP A 116 -0.51 -24.15 6.48
N GLY A 117 0.35 -23.24 6.98
CA GLY A 117 -0.05 -22.23 7.97
C GLY A 117 -0.35 -20.87 7.39
N ILE A 118 -0.09 -20.61 6.09
CA ILE A 118 -0.27 -19.32 5.44
C ILE A 118 -1.62 -19.26 4.74
N ALA A 119 -2.52 -18.43 5.26
CA ALA A 119 -3.87 -18.29 4.73
C ALA A 119 -3.92 -17.44 3.44
N LEU A 120 -2.98 -16.50 3.26
CA LEU A 120 -2.95 -15.58 2.14
C LEU A 120 -1.55 -14.98 1.95
N VAL A 121 -1.20 -14.69 0.70
CA VAL A 121 -0.05 -13.87 0.34
C VAL A 121 -0.53 -12.46 -0.04
N LEU A 122 -0.03 -11.44 0.66
CA LEU A 122 -0.22 -10.04 0.32
C LEU A 122 1.10 -9.49 -0.19
N THR A 123 1.17 -9.12 -1.47
CA THR A 123 2.44 -8.75 -2.11
C THR A 123 2.38 -7.43 -2.84
N ASP A 124 3.47 -6.66 -2.82
CA ASP A 124 3.67 -5.59 -3.81
C ASP A 124 3.78 -6.19 -5.21
N LEU A 125 3.32 -5.45 -6.20
CA LEU A 125 3.48 -5.82 -7.61
C LEU A 125 4.93 -5.66 -8.07
N ILE A 126 5.56 -4.52 -7.75
CA ILE A 126 6.89 -4.15 -8.27
C ILE A 126 7.93 -4.29 -7.17
N MET A 127 8.73 -5.34 -7.25
CA MET A 127 9.81 -5.61 -6.30
C MET A 127 11.06 -6.08 -7.04
N PRO A 128 12.28 -5.87 -6.48
CA PRO A 128 13.51 -6.42 -7.03
C PRO A 128 13.54 -7.95 -6.96
N GLN A 129 14.36 -8.59 -7.78
CA GLN A 129 14.60 -10.02 -7.88
C GLN A 129 13.39 -10.84 -8.38
N MET A 130 12.19 -10.68 -7.83
CA MET A 130 10.97 -11.33 -8.25
C MET A 130 9.78 -10.44 -7.88
N SER A 131 9.05 -9.99 -8.90
CA SER A 131 7.83 -9.18 -8.78
C SER A 131 6.63 -10.00 -8.29
N GLY A 132 5.54 -9.33 -7.86
CA GLY A 132 4.37 -10.00 -7.34
C GLY A 132 3.63 -10.86 -8.36
N ASP A 133 3.59 -10.44 -9.62
CA ASP A 133 3.04 -11.24 -10.73
C ASP A 133 3.89 -12.48 -11.02
N ALA A 134 5.22 -12.34 -11.03
CA ALA A 134 6.13 -13.46 -11.17
C ALA A 134 6.04 -14.44 -9.99
N LEU A 135 5.85 -13.93 -8.76
CA LEU A 135 5.59 -14.76 -7.58
C LEU A 135 4.31 -15.58 -7.77
N LEU A 136 3.20 -14.93 -8.16
CA LEU A 136 1.93 -15.61 -8.42
C LEU A 136 2.08 -16.73 -9.45
N ALA A 137 2.72 -16.46 -10.59
CA ALA A 137 2.96 -17.45 -11.63
C ALA A 137 3.77 -18.65 -11.11
N ASN A 138 4.90 -18.40 -10.44
CA ASN A 138 5.74 -19.43 -9.83
C ASN A 138 5.00 -20.27 -8.78
N MET A 139 4.14 -19.64 -7.97
CA MET A 139 3.32 -20.38 -7.01
C MET A 139 2.39 -21.36 -7.72
N ARG A 140 1.73 -20.95 -8.80
CA ARG A 140 0.81 -21.82 -9.56
C ARG A 140 1.53 -22.95 -10.29
N GLU A 141 2.70 -22.68 -10.89
CA GLU A 141 3.56 -23.70 -11.51
C GLU A 141 4.02 -24.77 -10.52
N ARG A 142 4.18 -24.42 -9.25
CA ARG A 142 4.57 -25.33 -8.17
C ARG A 142 3.38 -25.98 -7.43
N GLY A 143 2.15 -25.69 -7.87
CA GLY A 143 0.95 -26.25 -7.28
C GLY A 143 0.62 -25.70 -5.89
N LEU A 144 1.13 -24.52 -5.54
CA LEU A 144 0.82 -23.83 -4.29
C LEU A 144 -0.53 -23.10 -4.43
N PRO A 145 -1.59 -23.53 -3.71
CA PRO A 145 -2.94 -23.00 -3.90
C PRO A 145 -3.21 -21.70 -3.13
N THR A 146 -2.33 -21.31 -2.21
CA THR A 146 -2.51 -20.13 -1.35
C THR A 146 -2.98 -18.93 -2.14
N PRO A 147 -4.08 -18.26 -1.73
CA PRO A 147 -4.59 -17.08 -2.43
C PRO A 147 -3.60 -15.93 -2.38
N VAL A 148 -3.55 -15.15 -3.46
CA VAL A 148 -2.64 -13.99 -3.60
C VAL A 148 -3.45 -12.73 -3.83
N VAL A 149 -3.17 -11.70 -3.04
CA VAL A 149 -3.66 -10.32 -3.23
C VAL A 149 -2.46 -9.43 -3.55
N ILE A 150 -2.59 -8.63 -4.61
CA ILE A 150 -1.53 -7.72 -5.07
C ILE A 150 -1.86 -6.28 -4.67
N LEU A 151 -0.88 -5.57 -4.11
CA LEU A 151 -0.88 -4.13 -3.92
C LEU A 151 -0.14 -3.48 -5.09
N SER A 152 -0.77 -2.51 -5.75
CA SER A 152 -0.18 -1.82 -6.91
C SER A 152 -0.16 -0.31 -6.71
N GLY A 153 0.92 0.35 -7.13
CA GLY A 153 1.01 1.81 -7.15
C GLY A 153 0.23 2.48 -8.30
N HIS A 154 -0.30 1.69 -9.23
CA HIS A 154 -1.08 2.17 -10.38
C HIS A 154 -2.20 1.18 -10.72
N PRO A 155 -3.27 1.63 -11.41
CA PRO A 155 -4.34 0.75 -11.86
C PRO A 155 -3.80 -0.36 -12.77
N LEU A 156 -4.29 -1.59 -12.60
CA LEU A 156 -3.89 -2.77 -13.40
C LEU A 156 -4.69 -2.84 -14.72
N GLU A 157 -4.65 -1.76 -15.52
CA GLU A 157 -5.33 -1.73 -16.82
C GLU A 157 -4.57 -2.58 -17.83
N GLY A 158 -5.20 -3.66 -18.32
CA GLY A 158 -4.63 -4.59 -19.31
C GLY A 158 -3.85 -5.77 -18.71
N GLU A 159 -3.35 -5.71 -17.49
CA GLU A 159 -2.62 -6.80 -16.83
C GLU A 159 -3.54 -7.68 -15.98
N LEU A 160 -4.69 -7.12 -15.58
CA LEU A 160 -5.61 -7.76 -14.63
C LEU A 160 -6.16 -9.10 -15.16
N ASP A 161 -6.47 -9.19 -16.44
CA ASP A 161 -7.01 -10.41 -17.02
C ASP A 161 -6.00 -11.55 -17.02
N ALA A 162 -4.73 -11.25 -17.32
CA ALA A 162 -3.65 -12.22 -17.24
C ALA A 162 -3.42 -12.69 -15.77
N LEU A 163 -3.41 -11.76 -14.82
CA LEU A 163 -3.29 -12.09 -13.40
C LEU A 163 -4.46 -12.94 -12.89
N LYS A 164 -5.68 -12.65 -13.32
CA LYS A 164 -6.87 -13.46 -12.98
C LYS A 164 -6.78 -14.87 -13.56
N GLN A 165 -6.26 -15.04 -14.78
CA GLN A 165 -6.03 -16.36 -15.37
C GLN A 165 -5.02 -17.18 -14.56
N HIS A 166 -4.06 -16.55 -13.90
CA HIS A 166 -3.14 -17.19 -12.95
C HIS A 166 -3.73 -17.37 -11.54
N GLY A 167 -5.02 -17.07 -11.35
CA GLY A 167 -5.69 -17.28 -10.07
C GLY A 167 -5.40 -16.19 -9.03
N LEU A 168 -5.28 -14.93 -9.47
CA LEU A 168 -5.24 -13.78 -8.56
C LEU A 168 -6.54 -13.72 -7.76
N ALA A 169 -6.45 -13.65 -6.42
CA ALA A 169 -7.60 -13.60 -5.52
C ALA A 169 -8.18 -12.18 -5.38
N GLY A 170 -7.33 -11.16 -5.45
CA GLY A 170 -7.71 -9.76 -5.36
C GLY A 170 -6.54 -8.81 -5.65
N TRP A 171 -6.85 -7.52 -5.81
CA TRP A 171 -5.84 -6.48 -5.93
C TRP A 171 -6.36 -5.15 -5.38
N MET A 172 -5.45 -4.24 -5.01
CA MET A 172 -5.78 -2.93 -4.46
C MET A 172 -4.74 -1.89 -4.86
N LEU A 173 -5.14 -0.62 -4.90
CA LEU A 173 -4.22 0.50 -5.07
C LEU A 173 -3.52 0.85 -3.75
N LYS A 174 -2.26 1.25 -3.83
CA LYS A 174 -1.50 1.86 -2.72
C LYS A 174 -1.78 3.37 -2.63
N PRO A 175 -1.94 3.95 -1.43
CA PRO A 175 -2.08 3.30 -0.13
C PRO A 175 -3.47 2.67 0.04
N PRO A 176 -3.60 1.45 0.57
CA PRO A 176 -4.90 0.82 0.74
C PRO A 176 -5.70 1.50 1.86
N ASN A 177 -7.00 1.62 1.66
CA ASN A 177 -7.92 1.97 2.74
C ASN A 177 -8.08 0.76 3.68
N ILE A 178 -8.03 0.98 4.99
CA ILE A 178 -8.06 -0.10 5.99
C ILE A 178 -9.34 -0.95 5.88
N GLN A 179 -10.50 -0.32 5.65
CA GLN A 179 -11.77 -1.04 5.51
C GLN A 179 -11.80 -1.90 4.24
N GLU A 180 -11.34 -1.34 3.13
CA GLU A 180 -11.21 -2.04 1.86
C GLU A 180 -10.22 -3.20 1.98
N LEU A 181 -9.06 -2.99 2.63
CA LEU A 181 -8.07 -4.02 2.91
C LEU A 181 -8.70 -5.19 3.67
N ALA A 182 -9.38 -4.91 4.78
CA ALA A 182 -10.04 -5.93 5.59
C ALA A 182 -11.05 -6.75 4.78
N GLN A 183 -11.86 -6.11 3.92
CA GLN A 183 -12.83 -6.78 3.08
C GLN A 183 -12.19 -7.67 2.02
N VAL A 184 -11.18 -7.16 1.31
CA VAL A 184 -10.49 -7.90 0.24
C VAL A 184 -9.76 -9.11 0.81
N LEU A 185 -9.06 -8.95 1.96
CA LEU A 185 -8.37 -10.05 2.62
C LEU A 185 -9.35 -11.14 3.08
N ALA A 186 -10.44 -10.75 3.76
CA ALA A 186 -11.45 -11.71 4.22
C ALA A 186 -12.11 -12.47 3.06
N GLN A 187 -12.43 -11.79 1.97
CA GLN A 187 -12.99 -12.42 0.76
C GLN A 187 -12.00 -13.37 0.09
N ALA A 188 -10.71 -13.02 0.07
CA ALA A 188 -9.68 -13.84 -0.54
C ALA A 188 -9.39 -15.12 0.27
N ILE A 189 -9.46 -15.05 1.61
CA ILE A 189 -9.25 -16.21 2.50
C ILE A 189 -10.47 -17.16 2.51
N SER A 190 -11.68 -16.62 2.28
CA SER A 190 -12.93 -17.42 2.34
C SER A 190 -13.24 -18.20 1.07
N LYS A 191 -12.47 -18.03 0.01
CA LYS A 191 -12.63 -18.75 -1.29
C LYS A 191 -11.87 -20.06 -1.29
#